data_f616c553bed2eb365fb1b6c9ef967ed2
#
_entry.id   f616c553bed2eb365fb1b6c9ef967ed2
#
_cell.length_a   1.000
_cell.length_b   1.000
_cell.length_c   1.000
_cell.angle_alpha   90.00
_cell.angle_beta   90.00
_cell.angle_gamma   90.00
#
_symmetry.space_group_name_H-M   'P 1'
#
loop_
_entity.id
_entity.type
_entity.pdbx_description
1 polymer ?
#
loop_
_entity_poly.entity_id
_entity_poly.type
_entity_poly.pdbx_seq_one_letter_code
_entity_poly.pdbx_strand_id
1 'polypeptide(L)'
;LDSNIRECDIIDALFPGGSITGAPKYKSIQLIDKLEKYNRGLYTGCIGTVLKNGDMDFNICIRTMTVHNNIATYPVGGGVVWDSTAKNEYNEANEKANILNY
;
A
#
# COMPACT_ATOMS: atom_id res chain seq x y z
N LEU A 1 1.83 24.27 7.48
CA LEU A 1 3.13 23.76 7.04
C LEU A 1 4.14 24.89 6.99
N ASP A 2 5.40 24.62 7.29
CA ASP A 2 6.48 25.58 7.14
C ASP A 2 6.63 25.91 5.64
N SER A 3 6.88 27.18 5.30
CA SER A 3 6.96 27.69 3.92
C SER A 3 8.11 27.08 3.10
N ASN A 4 9.00 26.34 3.73
CA ASN A 4 10.16 25.69 3.10
C ASN A 4 9.94 24.23 2.75
N ILE A 5 8.76 23.64 3.08
CA ILE A 5 8.43 22.24 2.80
C ILE A 5 7.86 22.12 1.40
N ARG A 6 8.51 21.30 0.57
CA ARG A 6 8.03 21.02 -0.78
C ARG A 6 7.02 19.85 -0.75
N GLU A 7 6.20 19.74 -1.77
CA GLU A 7 5.22 18.66 -1.92
C GLU A 7 5.87 17.27 -1.87
N CYS A 8 7.06 17.13 -2.49
CA CYS A 8 7.80 15.87 -2.46
C CYS A 8 8.27 15.49 -1.04
N ASP A 9 8.63 16.46 -0.21
CA ASP A 9 9.05 16.20 1.17
C ASP A 9 7.88 15.64 2.01
N ILE A 10 6.67 16.09 1.72
CA ILE A 10 5.44 15.59 2.35
C ILE A 10 5.17 14.15 1.91
N ILE A 11 5.28 13.86 0.62
CA ILE A 11 5.06 12.52 0.06
C ILE A 11 6.09 11.55 0.65
N ASP A 12 7.37 11.90 0.68
CA ASP A 12 8.45 11.07 1.23
C ASP A 12 8.27 10.80 2.73
N ALA A 13 7.76 11.75 3.48
CA ALA A 13 7.49 11.57 4.90
C ALA A 13 6.28 10.65 5.17
N LEU A 14 5.22 10.77 4.37
CA LEU A 14 3.96 10.07 4.59
C LEU A 14 3.96 8.66 3.98
N PHE A 15 4.60 8.46 2.84
CA PHE A 15 4.54 7.19 2.10
C PHE A 15 5.87 6.43 2.10
N PRO A 16 5.78 5.08 2.06
CA PRO A 16 4.59 4.28 2.34
C PRO A 16 4.12 4.46 3.79
N GLY A 17 2.80 4.48 4.02
CA GLY A 17 2.22 4.69 5.35
C GLY A 17 2.62 3.59 6.34
N GLY A 18 2.90 3.99 7.59
CA GLY A 18 3.28 3.04 8.65
C GLY A 18 2.17 2.02 8.96
N SER A 19 0.90 2.42 8.83
CA SER A 19 -0.26 1.52 8.98
C SER A 19 -0.33 0.44 7.89
N ILE A 20 0.37 0.65 6.76
CA ILE A 20 0.40 -0.26 5.62
C ILE A 20 1.63 -1.16 5.64
N THR A 21 2.75 -0.66 6.12
CA THR A 21 4.03 -1.37 6.15
C THR A 21 4.31 -2.00 7.51
N GLY A 22 3.88 -1.37 8.58
CA GLY A 22 4.12 -1.78 9.97
C GLY A 22 5.07 -0.85 10.73
N ALA A 23 5.27 -1.17 12.01
CA ALA A 23 6.14 -0.41 12.90
C ALA A 23 7.19 -1.33 13.55
N PRO A 24 8.46 -0.90 13.60
CA PRO A 24 9.05 0.31 13.02
C PRO A 24 9.08 0.27 11.48
N LYS A 25 8.68 1.34 10.83
CA LYS A 25 8.47 1.44 9.37
C LYS A 25 9.64 0.90 8.55
N TYR A 26 10.85 1.36 8.81
CA TYR A 26 12.04 0.95 8.07
C TYR A 26 12.31 -0.57 8.17
N LYS A 27 12.20 -1.12 9.38
CA LYS A 27 12.42 -2.55 9.62
C LYS A 27 11.36 -3.41 8.93
N SER A 28 10.12 -2.96 8.96
CA SER A 28 9.02 -3.64 8.30
C SER A 28 9.20 -3.66 6.78
N ILE A 29 9.61 -2.55 6.17
CA ILE A 29 9.92 -2.48 4.73
C ILE A 29 11.04 -3.48 4.36
N GLN A 30 12.12 -3.55 5.15
CA GLN A 30 13.21 -4.51 4.91
C GLN A 30 12.73 -5.97 4.98
N LEU A 31 11.81 -6.28 5.91
CA LEU A 31 11.25 -7.62 6.04
C LEU A 31 10.34 -7.96 4.87
N ILE A 32 9.50 -7.03 4.44
CA ILE A 32 8.64 -7.18 3.28
C ILE A 32 9.48 -7.48 2.03
N ASP A 33 10.50 -6.68 1.76
CA ASP A 33 11.39 -6.86 0.62
C ASP A 33 12.11 -8.22 0.62
N LYS A 34 12.48 -8.69 1.81
CA LYS A 34 13.14 -10.00 1.98
C LYS A 34 12.18 -11.18 1.82
N LEU A 35 10.94 -11.05 2.27
CA LEU A 35 9.98 -12.16 2.36
C LEU A 35 9.09 -12.29 1.13
N GLU A 36 8.68 -11.18 0.56
CA GLU A 36 7.87 -11.18 -0.66
C GLU A 36 8.75 -11.43 -1.89
N LYS A 37 8.34 -12.38 -2.71
CA LYS A 37 9.08 -12.80 -3.92
C LYS A 37 8.57 -12.11 -5.19
N TYR A 38 7.78 -11.05 -5.05
CA TYR A 38 7.18 -10.31 -6.15
C TYR A 38 7.26 -8.80 -5.89
N ASN A 39 7.21 -8.04 -6.95
CA ASN A 39 7.15 -6.59 -6.85
C ASN A 39 5.70 -6.14 -6.62
N ARG A 40 5.44 -5.40 -5.56
CA ARG A 40 4.11 -4.86 -5.24
C ARG A 40 3.59 -3.88 -6.30
N GLY A 41 4.46 -3.23 -7.06
CA GLY A 41 4.05 -2.20 -8.00
C GLY A 41 3.33 -1.05 -7.30
N LEU A 42 2.10 -0.77 -7.72
CA LEU A 42 1.26 0.27 -7.09
C LEU A 42 0.68 -0.15 -5.73
N TYR A 43 0.58 -1.44 -5.48
CA TYR A 43 -0.03 -1.94 -4.24
C TYR A 43 0.66 -1.39 -3.01
N THR A 44 -0.12 -0.83 -2.09
CA THR A 44 0.35 -0.16 -0.86
C THR A 44 1.12 1.15 -1.06
N GLY A 45 1.30 1.59 -2.29
CA GLY A 45 1.76 2.93 -2.62
C GLY A 45 0.63 3.97 -2.57
N CYS A 46 0.78 5.05 -3.30
CA CYS A 46 -0.27 6.06 -3.41
C CYS A 46 -0.47 6.52 -4.86
N ILE A 47 -1.68 6.97 -5.14
CA ILE A 47 -2.03 7.71 -6.36
C ILE A 47 -2.73 8.99 -5.93
N GLY A 48 -2.42 10.09 -6.57
CA GLY A 48 -3.07 11.35 -6.26
C GLY A 48 -2.80 12.44 -7.28
N THR A 49 -3.26 13.61 -6.95
CA THR A 49 -3.11 14.83 -7.74
C THR A 49 -2.48 15.93 -6.91
N VAL A 50 -1.67 16.74 -7.56
CA VAL A 50 -1.14 18.00 -7.04
C VAL A 50 -1.60 19.10 -7.98
N LEU A 51 -2.35 20.05 -7.46
CA LEU A 51 -2.86 21.20 -8.22
C LEU A 51 -1.85 22.34 -8.22
N LYS A 52 -1.98 23.24 -9.20
CA LYS A 52 -1.08 24.41 -9.34
C LYS A 52 -1.10 25.36 -8.14
N ASN A 53 -2.20 25.36 -7.38
CA ASN A 53 -2.35 26.17 -6.17
C ASN A 53 -1.75 25.51 -4.93
N GLY A 54 -1.14 24.30 -5.07
CA GLY A 54 -0.56 23.55 -3.97
C GLY A 54 -1.51 22.57 -3.26
N ASP A 55 -2.79 22.51 -3.65
CA ASP A 55 -3.71 21.52 -3.10
C ASP A 55 -3.32 20.12 -3.55
N MET A 56 -3.40 19.17 -2.62
CA MET A 56 -3.02 17.78 -2.88
C MET A 56 -4.09 16.83 -2.37
N ASP A 57 -4.37 15.79 -3.16
CA ASP A 57 -5.27 14.70 -2.81
C ASP A 57 -4.64 13.37 -3.20
N PHE A 58 -4.44 12.49 -2.21
CA PHE A 58 -3.81 11.18 -2.41
C PHE A 58 -4.63 10.07 -1.79
N ASN A 59 -4.71 8.96 -2.50
CA ASN A 59 -5.31 7.73 -2.01
C ASN A 59 -4.28 6.62 -1.92
N ILE A 60 -4.38 5.78 -0.89
CA ILE A 60 -3.54 4.58 -0.76
C ILE A 60 -4.05 3.53 -1.74
N CYS A 61 -3.14 2.91 -2.50
CA CYS A 61 -3.46 1.88 -3.48
C CYS A 61 -3.69 0.52 -2.81
N ILE A 62 -4.80 0.40 -2.08
CA ILE A 62 -5.41 -0.85 -1.63
C ILE A 62 -6.74 -1.04 -2.35
N ARG A 63 -7.23 -2.26 -2.46
CA ARG A 63 -8.47 -2.56 -3.21
C ARG A 63 -8.42 -2.00 -4.64
N THR A 64 -7.24 -2.00 -5.23
CA THR A 64 -6.94 -1.38 -6.52
C THR A 64 -6.52 -2.46 -7.49
N MET A 65 -7.18 -2.51 -8.64
CA MET A 65 -6.85 -3.41 -9.74
C MET A 65 -6.02 -2.67 -10.78
N THR A 66 -4.98 -3.32 -11.28
CA THR A 66 -4.24 -2.87 -12.47
C THR A 66 -4.53 -3.80 -13.64
N VAL A 67 -4.75 -3.24 -14.82
CA VAL A 67 -4.93 -4.01 -16.04
C VAL A 67 -3.84 -3.62 -17.04
N HIS A 68 -3.04 -4.58 -17.46
CA HIS A 68 -1.99 -4.39 -18.44
C HIS A 68 -1.91 -5.62 -19.35
N ASN A 69 -1.84 -5.41 -20.67
CA ASN A 69 -1.78 -6.48 -21.67
C ASN A 69 -2.83 -7.59 -21.47
N ASN A 70 -4.08 -7.21 -21.21
CA ASN A 70 -5.21 -8.10 -20.93
C ASN A 70 -5.05 -8.96 -19.65
N ILE A 71 -4.10 -8.63 -18.80
CA ILE A 71 -3.93 -9.27 -17.48
C ILE A 71 -4.40 -8.30 -16.42
N ALA A 72 -5.36 -8.72 -15.61
CA ALA A 72 -5.83 -7.99 -14.44
C ALA A 72 -5.08 -8.51 -13.20
N THR A 73 -4.48 -7.61 -12.46
CA THR A 73 -3.80 -7.92 -11.20
C THR A 73 -4.48 -7.16 -10.06
N TYR A 74 -4.94 -7.89 -9.06
CA TYR A 74 -5.62 -7.35 -7.88
C TYR A 74 -4.92 -7.86 -6.61
N PRO A 75 -3.92 -7.12 -6.10
CA PRO A 75 -3.19 -7.52 -4.92
C PRO A 75 -4.06 -7.40 -3.67
N VAL A 76 -3.93 -8.38 -2.79
CA VAL A 76 -4.61 -8.42 -1.49
C VAL A 76 -3.61 -8.77 -0.39
N GLY A 77 -3.95 -8.39 0.84
CA GLY A 77 -3.14 -8.70 2.00
C GLY A 77 -3.83 -8.23 3.29
N GLY A 78 -3.19 -8.46 4.41
CA GLY A 78 -3.65 -8.09 5.74
C GLY A 78 -2.54 -7.51 6.62
N GLY A 79 -2.93 -6.95 7.75
CA GLY A 79 -2.02 -6.46 8.77
C GLY A 79 -1.74 -7.55 9.80
N VAL A 80 -0.52 -8.04 9.86
CA VAL A 80 -0.11 -9.06 10.84
C VAL A 80 0.16 -8.38 12.19
N VAL A 81 -0.49 -8.87 13.23
CA VAL A 81 -0.33 -8.42 14.61
C VAL A 81 0.10 -9.60 15.51
N TRP A 82 0.36 -9.33 16.78
CA TRP A 82 0.88 -10.33 17.71
C TRP A 82 0.01 -11.60 17.81
N ASP A 83 -1.30 -11.42 17.81
CA ASP A 83 -2.27 -12.53 17.92
C ASP A 83 -2.67 -13.15 16.58
N SER A 84 -2.08 -12.69 15.48
CA SER A 84 -2.35 -13.22 14.15
C SER A 84 -1.86 -14.67 14.00
N THR A 85 -2.64 -15.48 13.31
CA THR A 85 -2.21 -16.79 12.83
C THR A 85 -2.11 -16.79 11.31
N ALA A 86 -1.12 -17.48 10.76
CA ALA A 86 -0.91 -17.54 9.30
C ALA A 86 -2.17 -17.98 8.54
N LYS A 87 -2.93 -18.93 9.11
CA LYS A 87 -4.17 -19.42 8.50
C LYS A 87 -5.25 -18.36 8.43
N ASN A 88 -5.45 -17.60 9.52
CA ASN A 88 -6.48 -16.57 9.57
C ASN A 88 -6.14 -15.41 8.63
N GLU A 89 -4.90 -14.95 8.64
CA GLU A 89 -4.43 -13.89 7.74
C GLU A 89 -4.56 -14.29 6.26
N TYR A 90 -4.23 -15.54 5.93
CA TYR A 90 -4.39 -16.06 4.58
C TYR A 90 -5.88 -16.13 4.16
N ASN A 91 -6.76 -16.57 5.06
CA ASN A 91 -8.18 -16.61 4.79
C ASN A 91 -8.75 -15.20 4.61
N GLU A 92 -8.36 -14.24 5.45
CA GLU A 92 -8.77 -12.83 5.33
C GLU A 92 -8.32 -12.23 3.98
N ALA A 93 -7.09 -12.51 3.56
CA ALA A 93 -6.59 -12.07 2.26
C ALA A 93 -7.43 -12.64 1.11
N ASN A 94 -7.80 -13.93 1.17
CA ASN A 94 -8.66 -14.56 0.16
C ASN A 94 -10.07 -13.97 0.16
N GLU A 95 -10.65 -13.69 1.31
CA GLU A 95 -11.96 -13.02 1.40
C GLU A 95 -11.94 -11.64 0.74
N LYS A 96 -10.86 -10.89 0.89
CA LYS A 96 -10.68 -9.60 0.21
C LYS A 96 -10.62 -9.75 -1.32
N ALA A 97 -10.14 -10.89 -1.83
CA ALA A 97 -10.11 -11.18 -3.25
C ALA A 97 -11.47 -11.60 -3.81
N ASN A 98 -12.39 -12.09 -2.98
CA ASN A 98 -13.70 -12.57 -3.41
C ASN A 98 -14.58 -11.51 -4.09
N ILE A 99 -14.26 -10.24 -3.94
CA ILE A 99 -14.94 -9.15 -4.67
C ILE A 99 -14.87 -9.32 -6.18
N LEU A 100 -13.93 -10.11 -6.69
CA LEU A 100 -13.78 -10.40 -8.12
C LEU A 100 -14.70 -11.50 -8.63
N ASN A 101 -15.44 -12.18 -7.74
CA ASN A 101 -16.32 -13.31 -8.07
C ASN A 101 -17.80 -12.89 -8.27
N TYR A 102 -18.05 -11.58 -8.45
CA TYR A 102 -19.38 -11.04 -8.76
C TYR A 102 -19.59 -10.84 -10.25
#